data_2e52f4d1a57513bc6b90deb205847c2a
#
_entry.id   2e52f4d1a57513bc6b90deb205847c2a
#
_cell.length_a   1.000
_cell.length_b   1.000
_cell.length_c   1.000
_cell.angle_alpha   90.00
_cell.angle_beta   90.00
_cell.angle_gamma   90.00
#
_symmetry.space_group_name_H-M   'P 1'
#
loop_
_entity.id
_entity.type
_entity.pdbx_description
1 polymer ?
#
loop_
_entity_poly.entity_id
_entity_poly.type
_entity_poly.pdbx_seq_one_letter_code
_entity_poly.pdbx_strand_id
1 'polypeptide(L)'
;MGVKGKDIVVLGCEKRSAMKLQDTRITPSKIGLVDTHVCLAFAGLNADARILVDKARLEAQSHRLTVEDPVTIEYITKYVAGVQQRYTQSGGVRPFGISTLIVGFDPNDKTPRLYQTEPSGIYSAWYDFPRIACRIADKSIGRQTPSGDRPRLSANSSSETTRMIWIGKLPSS
;
A
#
# COMPACT_ATOMS: atom_id res chain seq x y z
N MET A 1 -1.79 -6.17 3.57
CA MET A 1 -3.10 -6.16 4.25
C MET A 1 -3.34 -4.75 4.78
N GLY A 2 -4.50 -4.18 4.53
CA GLY A 2 -4.92 -2.88 5.07
C GLY A 2 -6.29 -3.00 5.73
N VAL A 3 -6.48 -2.34 6.84
CA VAL A 3 -7.75 -2.29 7.58
C VAL A 3 -8.03 -0.84 7.94
N LYS A 4 -9.24 -0.38 7.62
CA LYS A 4 -9.72 0.94 7.96
C LYS A 4 -10.77 0.83 9.07
N GLY A 5 -10.62 1.59 10.13
CA GLY A 5 -11.59 1.78 11.20
C GLY A 5 -12.18 3.19 11.18
N LYS A 6 -12.92 3.57 12.22
CA LYS A 6 -13.54 4.91 12.30
C LYS A 6 -12.49 6.02 12.36
N ASP A 7 -11.51 5.90 13.26
CA ASP A 7 -10.50 6.94 13.51
C ASP A 7 -9.07 6.42 13.28
N ILE A 8 -8.93 5.24 12.65
CA ILE A 8 -7.65 4.56 12.55
C ILE A 8 -7.55 3.78 11.24
N VAL A 9 -6.36 3.74 10.68
CA VAL A 9 -6.02 2.85 9.58
C VAL A 9 -4.74 2.09 9.91
N VAL A 10 -4.74 0.79 9.63
CA VAL A 10 -3.63 -0.11 9.94
C VAL A 10 -3.16 -0.77 8.65
N LEU A 11 -1.85 -0.71 8.41
CA LEU A 11 -1.18 -1.48 7.37
C LEU A 11 -0.35 -2.59 8.00
N GLY A 12 -0.49 -3.80 7.49
CA GLY A 12 0.31 -4.94 7.87
C GLY A 12 0.94 -5.60 6.65
N CYS A 13 2.21 -5.92 6.72
CA CYS A 13 2.89 -6.70 5.70
C CYS A 13 3.75 -7.79 6.32
N GLU A 14 3.86 -8.90 5.61
CA GLU A 14 4.76 -9.99 5.95
C GLU A 14 6.17 -9.64 5.48
N LYS A 15 7.15 -9.72 6.37
CA LYS A 15 8.58 -9.69 6.00
C LYS A 15 9.00 -11.10 5.62
N ARG A 16 9.26 -11.30 4.34
CA ARG A 16 9.85 -12.56 3.87
C ARG A 16 11.35 -12.55 4.07
N SER A 17 11.85 -13.59 4.75
CA SER A 17 13.26 -13.96 4.75
C SER A 17 13.41 -15.13 3.76
N ALA A 18 14.18 -14.91 2.69
CA ALA A 18 14.40 -15.96 1.69
C ALA A 18 15.36 -17.06 2.17
N MET A 19 16.24 -16.75 3.10
CA MET A 19 17.25 -17.67 3.64
C MET A 19 17.34 -17.58 5.16
N LYS A 20 17.62 -18.72 5.82
CA LYS A 20 17.76 -18.80 7.29
C LYS A 20 18.87 -17.90 7.86
N LEU A 21 19.89 -17.57 7.06
CA LEU A 21 21.04 -16.74 7.45
C LEU A 21 20.90 -15.27 7.01
N GLN A 22 19.78 -14.89 6.38
CA GLN A 22 19.54 -13.52 5.96
C GLN A 22 19.10 -12.67 7.15
N ASP A 23 19.78 -11.53 7.38
CA ASP A 23 19.36 -10.57 8.39
C ASP A 23 18.06 -9.87 7.97
N THR A 24 16.98 -10.17 8.68
CA THR A 24 15.65 -9.60 8.43
C THR A 24 15.57 -8.13 8.77
N ARG A 25 16.51 -7.57 9.54
CA ARG A 25 16.57 -6.15 9.90
C ARG A 25 16.90 -5.27 8.70
N ILE A 26 17.71 -5.76 7.78
CA ILE A 26 18.20 -5.06 6.59
C ILE A 26 17.26 -5.31 5.38
N THR A 27 16.27 -6.17 5.53
CA THR A 27 15.33 -6.49 4.44
C THR A 27 14.49 -5.25 4.08
N PRO A 28 14.35 -4.91 2.78
CA PRO A 28 13.56 -3.77 2.33
C PRO A 28 12.13 -3.82 2.87
N SER A 29 11.67 -2.72 3.44
CA SER A 29 10.29 -2.60 3.90
C SER A 29 9.33 -2.60 2.70
N LYS A 30 8.23 -3.35 2.82
CA LYS A 30 7.09 -3.31 1.87
C LYS A 30 6.14 -2.14 2.15
N ILE A 31 6.47 -1.30 3.11
CA ILE A 31 5.73 -0.10 3.45
C ILE A 31 6.68 1.08 3.30
N GLY A 32 6.28 2.05 2.48
CA GLY A 32 6.98 3.31 2.25
C GLY A 32 6.17 4.49 2.75
N LEU A 33 6.82 5.39 3.48
CA LEU A 33 6.28 6.71 3.76
C LEU A 33 6.44 7.58 2.51
N VAL A 34 5.35 8.19 2.08
CA VAL A 34 5.35 9.16 0.96
C VAL A 34 5.46 10.55 1.54
N ASP A 35 4.60 10.89 2.49
CA ASP A 35 4.64 12.15 3.24
C ASP A 35 4.28 11.84 4.72
N THR A 36 4.32 12.85 5.59
CA THR A 36 4.03 12.72 7.03
C THR A 36 2.67 12.11 7.32
N HIS A 37 1.69 12.36 6.45
CA HIS A 37 0.30 11.90 6.58
C HIS A 37 -0.08 10.78 5.59
N VAL A 38 0.84 10.35 4.69
CA VAL A 38 0.59 9.37 3.63
C VAL A 38 1.54 8.20 3.71
N CYS A 39 1.00 6.99 3.81
CA CYS A 39 1.74 5.75 3.72
C CYS A 39 1.27 4.91 2.54
N LEU A 40 2.23 4.20 1.95
CA LEU A 40 2.00 3.28 0.85
C LEU A 40 2.53 1.90 1.21
N ALA A 41 1.67 0.88 1.10
CA ALA A 41 2.09 -0.51 1.15
C ALA A 41 1.93 -1.15 -0.22
N PHE A 42 2.80 -2.08 -0.56
CA PHE A 42 2.77 -2.72 -1.87
C PHE A 42 2.95 -4.23 -1.78
N ALA A 43 2.45 -4.90 -2.81
CA ALA A 43 2.67 -6.32 -3.06
C ALA A 43 3.03 -6.54 -4.53
N GLY A 44 4.02 -7.39 -4.78
CA GLY A 44 4.55 -7.68 -6.09
C GLY A 44 6.07 -7.45 -6.17
N LEU A 45 6.55 -6.87 -7.27
CA LEU A 45 7.98 -6.62 -7.50
C LEU A 45 8.49 -5.44 -6.66
N ASN A 46 9.31 -5.73 -5.66
CA ASN A 46 9.83 -4.72 -4.73
C ASN A 46 10.63 -3.60 -5.42
N ALA A 47 11.35 -3.93 -6.49
CA ALA A 47 12.14 -2.95 -7.24
C ALA A 47 11.24 -1.90 -7.91
N ASP A 48 10.15 -2.33 -8.52
CA ASP A 48 9.16 -1.44 -9.15
C ASP A 48 8.48 -0.55 -8.13
N ALA A 49 8.19 -1.11 -6.95
CA ALA A 49 7.54 -0.38 -5.87
C ALA A 49 8.39 0.80 -5.37
N ARG A 50 9.71 0.63 -5.28
CA ARG A 50 10.61 1.73 -4.88
C ARG A 50 10.55 2.90 -5.84
N ILE A 51 10.60 2.62 -7.14
CA ILE A 51 10.49 3.66 -8.16
C ILE A 51 9.16 4.41 -8.03
N LEU A 52 8.07 3.67 -7.77
CA LEU A 52 6.75 4.27 -7.63
C LEU A 52 6.63 5.12 -6.36
N VAL A 53 7.21 4.66 -5.24
CA VAL A 53 7.27 5.42 -3.98
C VAL A 53 8.07 6.71 -4.17
N ASP A 54 9.22 6.65 -4.84
CA ASP A 54 10.05 7.85 -5.06
C ASP A 54 9.35 8.87 -5.97
N LYS A 55 8.66 8.41 -7.02
CA LYS A 55 7.81 9.28 -7.85
C LYS A 55 6.69 9.91 -7.04
N ALA A 56 6.03 9.15 -6.16
CA ALA A 56 4.98 9.66 -5.29
C ALA A 56 5.50 10.70 -4.29
N ARG A 57 6.70 10.50 -3.74
CA ARG A 57 7.38 11.47 -2.86
C ARG A 57 7.66 12.78 -3.57
N LEU A 58 8.23 12.70 -4.78
CA LEU A 58 8.52 13.89 -5.59
C LEU A 58 7.24 14.68 -5.89
N GLU A 59 6.17 13.99 -6.27
CA GLU A 59 4.88 14.62 -6.55
C GLU A 59 4.28 15.28 -5.31
N ALA A 60 4.33 14.60 -4.16
CA ALA A 60 3.83 15.14 -2.90
C ALA A 60 4.54 16.44 -2.52
N GLN A 61 5.87 16.51 -2.69
CA GLN A 61 6.65 17.72 -2.43
C GLN A 61 6.44 18.80 -3.49
N SER A 62 6.32 18.41 -4.77
CA SER A 62 6.00 19.34 -5.85
C SER A 62 4.65 20.02 -5.65
N HIS A 63 3.63 19.24 -5.27
CA HIS A 63 2.31 19.76 -4.95
C HIS A 63 2.35 20.75 -3.79
N ARG A 64 3.08 20.41 -2.72
CA ARG A 64 3.24 21.28 -1.54
C ARG A 64 3.90 22.61 -1.90
N LEU A 65 4.90 22.60 -2.80
CA LEU A 65 5.59 23.81 -3.25
C LEU A 65 4.72 24.68 -4.16
N THR A 66 3.82 24.06 -4.93
CA THR A 66 3.01 24.78 -5.93
C THR A 66 1.71 25.34 -5.32
N VAL A 67 1.07 24.56 -4.45
CA VAL A 67 -0.26 24.85 -3.90
C VAL A 67 -0.16 25.38 -2.46
N GLU A 68 1.02 25.23 -1.82
CA GLU A 68 1.29 25.56 -0.42
C GLU A 68 0.52 24.70 0.61
N ASP A 69 -0.27 23.73 0.13
CA ASP A 69 -1.03 22.79 0.95
C ASP A 69 -0.50 21.36 0.83
N PRO A 70 -0.57 20.54 1.89
CA PRO A 70 -0.25 19.12 1.82
C PRO A 70 -1.17 18.40 0.83
N VAL A 71 -0.63 17.39 0.15
CA VAL A 71 -1.35 16.58 -0.83
C VAL A 71 -2.48 15.78 -0.16
N THR A 72 -3.64 15.69 -0.83
CA THR A 72 -4.73 14.80 -0.38
C THR A 72 -4.45 13.36 -0.77
N ILE A 73 -5.01 12.40 -0.01
CA ILE A 73 -4.81 10.96 -0.28
C ILE A 73 -5.38 10.58 -1.64
N GLU A 74 -6.51 11.15 -2.01
CA GLU A 74 -7.13 10.91 -3.32
C GLU A 74 -6.24 11.41 -4.47
N TYR A 75 -5.65 12.59 -4.34
CA TYR A 75 -4.76 13.15 -5.36
C TYR A 75 -3.55 12.25 -5.61
N ILE A 76 -2.85 11.85 -4.55
CA ILE A 76 -1.67 10.99 -4.69
C ILE A 76 -2.04 9.61 -5.24
N THR A 77 -3.22 9.10 -4.90
CA THR A 77 -3.74 7.84 -5.45
C THR A 77 -3.98 7.94 -6.95
N LYS A 78 -4.61 9.01 -7.41
CA LYS A 78 -4.83 9.27 -8.84
C LYS A 78 -3.52 9.41 -9.60
N TYR A 79 -2.55 10.10 -9.01
CA TYR A 79 -1.22 10.25 -9.60
C TYR A 79 -0.51 8.89 -9.75
N VAL A 80 -0.47 8.08 -8.69
CA VAL A 80 0.14 6.74 -8.71
C VAL A 80 -0.54 5.84 -9.74
N ALA A 81 -1.87 5.82 -9.77
CA ALA A 81 -2.64 5.06 -10.75
C ALA A 81 -2.36 5.54 -12.20
N GLY A 82 -2.24 6.84 -12.40
CA GLY A 82 -1.89 7.43 -13.71
C GLY A 82 -0.48 7.06 -14.16
N VAL A 83 0.49 7.00 -13.24
CA VAL A 83 1.84 6.51 -13.55
C VAL A 83 1.78 5.03 -13.96
N GLN A 84 1.07 4.19 -13.22
CA GLN A 84 0.90 2.78 -13.56
C GLN A 84 0.25 2.60 -14.94
N GLN A 85 -0.84 3.33 -15.21
CA GLN A 85 -1.56 3.29 -16.49
C GLN A 85 -0.67 3.72 -17.66
N ARG A 86 0.13 4.76 -17.51
CA ARG A 86 1.05 5.24 -18.57
C ARG A 86 1.99 4.16 -19.05
N TYR A 87 2.49 3.32 -18.15
CA TYR A 87 3.38 2.20 -18.47
C TYR A 87 2.66 1.03 -19.15
N THR A 88 1.35 0.99 -19.13
CA THR A 88 0.56 0.00 -19.91
C THR A 88 0.38 0.39 -21.37
N GLN A 89 0.50 1.67 -21.69
CA GLN A 89 0.26 2.20 -23.06
C GLN A 89 1.53 2.48 -23.85
N SER A 90 2.68 2.61 -23.19
CA SER A 90 3.94 2.95 -23.86
C SER A 90 4.59 1.73 -24.48
N GLY A 91 4.86 1.76 -25.79
CA GLY A 91 5.66 0.74 -26.46
C GLY A 91 7.09 0.69 -25.90
N GLY A 92 7.62 -0.52 -25.70
CA GLY A 92 8.99 -0.74 -25.22
C GLY A 92 9.19 -0.72 -23.73
N VAL A 93 8.16 -0.45 -22.92
CA VAL A 93 8.18 -0.55 -21.44
C VAL A 93 7.15 -1.57 -20.96
N ARG A 94 7.51 -2.32 -19.93
CA ARG A 94 6.59 -3.25 -19.30
C ARG A 94 5.72 -2.54 -18.25
N PRO A 95 4.50 -3.00 -18.02
CA PRO A 95 3.68 -2.54 -16.91
C PRO A 95 4.35 -2.79 -15.55
N PHE A 96 3.97 -1.99 -14.55
CA PHE A 96 4.37 -2.25 -13.16
C PHE A 96 3.77 -3.56 -12.65
N GLY A 97 4.60 -4.42 -12.07
CA GLY A 97 4.16 -5.70 -11.49
C GLY A 97 3.80 -5.56 -10.00
N ILE A 98 3.06 -4.52 -9.63
CA ILE A 98 2.71 -4.22 -8.23
C ILE A 98 1.29 -3.73 -8.10
N SER A 99 0.63 -4.16 -7.03
CA SER A 99 -0.58 -3.52 -6.50
C SER A 99 -0.22 -2.76 -5.23
N THR A 100 -0.80 -1.58 -5.04
CA THR A 100 -0.51 -0.74 -3.88
C THR A 100 -1.75 -0.48 -3.04
N LEU A 101 -1.53 -0.32 -1.74
CA LEU A 101 -2.50 0.23 -0.79
C LEU A 101 -1.98 1.57 -0.31
N ILE A 102 -2.76 2.61 -0.47
CA ILE A 102 -2.43 3.96 -0.08
C ILE A 102 -3.35 4.35 1.06
N VAL A 103 -2.76 4.75 2.18
CA VAL A 103 -3.49 5.12 3.39
C VAL A 103 -2.99 6.43 3.95
N GLY A 104 -3.86 7.09 4.66
CA GLY A 104 -3.52 8.30 5.39
C GLY A 104 -4.75 9.08 5.83
N PHE A 105 -4.48 10.30 6.26
CA PHE A 105 -5.48 11.27 6.67
C PHE A 105 -5.33 12.51 5.81
N ASP A 106 -6.44 13.05 5.33
CA ASP A 106 -6.42 14.33 4.64
C ASP A 106 -6.10 15.46 5.64
N PRO A 107 -5.39 16.52 5.24
CA PRO A 107 -4.95 17.58 6.16
C PRO A 107 -6.09 18.23 6.94
N ASN A 108 -7.25 18.36 6.30
CA ASN A 108 -8.43 19.02 6.87
C ASN A 108 -9.52 18.04 7.33
N ASP A 109 -9.30 16.73 7.15
CA ASP A 109 -10.27 15.70 7.50
C ASP A 109 -9.63 14.67 8.44
N LYS A 110 -10.29 14.41 9.56
CA LYS A 110 -9.82 13.42 10.55
C LYS A 110 -10.26 11.99 10.19
N THR A 111 -10.97 11.83 9.08
CA THR A 111 -11.40 10.50 8.64
C THR A 111 -10.26 9.77 7.93
N PRO A 112 -9.93 8.54 8.33
CA PRO A 112 -8.91 7.77 7.63
C PRO A 112 -9.37 7.43 6.22
N ARG A 113 -8.44 7.44 5.27
CA ARG A 113 -8.66 7.06 3.88
C ARG A 113 -7.83 5.82 3.55
N LEU A 114 -8.45 4.91 2.81
CA LEU A 114 -7.79 3.70 2.30
C LEU A 114 -8.15 3.53 0.84
N TYR A 115 -7.15 3.55 -0.02
CA TYR A 115 -7.28 3.31 -1.46
C TYR A 115 -6.41 2.13 -1.87
N GLN A 116 -6.84 1.47 -2.94
CA GLN A 116 -6.07 0.44 -3.62
C GLN A 116 -5.84 0.87 -5.06
N THR A 117 -4.62 0.65 -5.58
CA THR A 117 -4.32 0.79 -7.00
C THR A 117 -3.84 -0.53 -7.57
N GLU A 118 -4.10 -0.76 -8.85
CA GLU A 118 -3.69 -1.95 -9.60
C GLU A 118 -2.76 -1.57 -10.76
N PRO A 119 -2.01 -2.55 -11.31
CA PRO A 119 -1.10 -2.31 -12.44
C PRO A 119 -1.78 -1.74 -13.68
N SER A 120 -3.08 -1.98 -13.85
CA SER A 120 -3.89 -1.44 -14.95
C SER A 120 -4.16 0.06 -14.85
N GLY A 121 -3.87 0.67 -13.69
CA GLY A 121 -4.19 2.06 -13.40
C GLY A 121 -5.58 2.28 -12.80
N ILE A 122 -6.30 1.20 -12.52
CA ILE A 122 -7.56 1.26 -11.78
C ILE A 122 -7.27 1.53 -10.31
N TYR A 123 -8.01 2.45 -9.71
CA TYR A 123 -7.97 2.69 -8.27
C TYR A 123 -9.37 2.60 -7.66
N SER A 124 -9.44 2.18 -6.42
CA SER A 124 -10.69 1.99 -5.68
C SER A 124 -10.53 2.48 -4.25
N ALA A 125 -11.56 3.16 -3.74
CA ALA A 125 -11.66 3.50 -2.33
C ALA A 125 -12.30 2.34 -1.57
N TRP A 126 -11.81 2.09 -0.35
CA TRP A 126 -12.38 1.10 0.53
C TRP A 126 -13.15 1.79 1.66
N TYR A 127 -14.40 1.36 1.86
CA TYR A 127 -15.28 1.89 2.89
C TYR A 127 -15.02 1.24 4.25
N ASP A 128 -15.50 1.90 5.31
CA ASP A 128 -15.53 1.38 6.67
C ASP A 128 -16.48 0.19 6.75
N PHE A 129 -15.94 -1.01 6.67
CA PHE A 129 -16.69 -2.18 7.08
C PHE A 129 -16.02 -2.79 8.30
N PRO A 130 -16.75 -3.03 9.41
CA PRO A 130 -16.15 -3.46 10.66
C PRO A 130 -15.47 -4.85 10.60
N ARG A 131 -15.40 -5.49 9.44
CA ARG A 131 -14.85 -6.85 9.28
C ARG A 131 -14.11 -7.15 7.97
N ILE A 132 -13.85 -6.17 7.09
CA ILE A 132 -13.18 -6.47 5.82
C ILE A 132 -11.77 -5.90 5.84
N ALA A 133 -10.81 -6.79 6.03
CA ALA A 133 -9.41 -6.51 5.74
C ALA A 133 -9.19 -6.53 4.23
N CYS A 134 -8.75 -5.42 3.64
CA CYS A 134 -8.29 -5.42 2.26
C CYS A 134 -6.99 -6.23 2.18
N ARG A 135 -7.03 -7.37 1.52
CA ARG A 135 -5.87 -8.22 1.27
C ARG A 135 -5.44 -8.02 -0.17
N ILE A 136 -4.31 -7.39 -0.38
CA ILE A 136 -3.64 -7.48 -1.68
C ILE A 136 -3.15 -8.93 -1.78
N ALA A 137 -3.88 -9.75 -2.54
CA ALA A 137 -3.42 -11.08 -2.86
C ALA A 137 -2.25 -10.97 -3.84
N ASP A 138 -1.15 -11.60 -3.51
CA ASP A 138 -0.05 -11.81 -4.43
C ASP A 138 -0.53 -12.80 -5.51
N LYS A 139 -1.19 -12.28 -6.55
CA LYS A 139 -1.62 -13.07 -7.70
C LYS A 139 -0.46 -13.48 -8.61
N SER A 140 0.77 -13.13 -8.26
CA SER A 140 1.94 -13.43 -9.08
C SER A 140 2.37 -14.90 -9.02
N ILE A 141 1.81 -15.69 -8.10
CA ILE A 141 2.02 -17.14 -8.06
C ILE A 141 0.69 -17.80 -8.46
N GLY A 142 0.63 -18.24 -9.72
CA GLY A 142 -0.51 -18.99 -10.25
C GLY A 142 -0.72 -20.32 -9.52
N ARG A 143 -1.34 -20.26 -8.35
CA ARG A 143 -1.90 -21.43 -7.70
C ARG A 143 -3.42 -21.29 -7.76
N GLN A 144 -4.00 -21.97 -8.75
CA GLN A 144 -5.42 -22.25 -8.78
C GLN A 144 -5.78 -23.02 -7.51
N THR A 145 -6.57 -22.42 -6.62
CA THR A 145 -7.22 -23.16 -5.54
C THR A 145 -8.53 -23.71 -6.10
N PRO A 146 -8.80 -25.02 -5.95
CA PRO A 146 -10.11 -25.59 -6.30
C PRO A 146 -11.19 -24.98 -5.39
N SER A 147 -12.33 -24.76 -5.99
CA SER A 147 -13.54 -24.22 -5.36
C SER A 147 -13.96 -25.03 -4.13
N GLY A 148 -14.30 -24.36 -3.04
CA GLY A 148 -15.28 -24.88 -2.12
C GLY A 148 -15.02 -24.88 -0.64
N ASP A 149 -13.99 -24.21 -0.06
CA ASP A 149 -13.89 -24.17 1.39
C ASP A 149 -13.67 -22.76 1.94
N ARG A 150 -14.53 -22.38 2.88
CA ARG A 150 -14.37 -21.15 3.67
C ARG A 150 -13.08 -21.27 4.52
N PRO A 151 -12.14 -20.35 4.47
CA PRO A 151 -10.96 -20.45 5.31
C PRO A 151 -11.35 -20.27 6.78
N ARG A 152 -11.23 -21.34 7.56
CA ARG A 152 -11.12 -21.26 9.02
C ARG A 152 -9.82 -20.51 9.34
N LEU A 153 -9.93 -19.46 10.13
CA LEU A 153 -8.80 -18.79 10.78
C LEU A 153 -8.17 -19.78 11.78
N SER A 154 -7.22 -20.57 11.34
CA SER A 154 -6.31 -21.27 12.23
C SER A 154 -5.10 -20.35 12.45
N ALA A 155 -4.96 -19.84 13.64
CA ALA A 155 -3.73 -19.22 14.11
C ALA A 155 -2.65 -20.32 14.18
N ASN A 156 -1.84 -20.46 13.15
CA ASN A 156 -0.68 -21.32 13.20
C ASN A 156 0.52 -20.44 13.53
N SER A 157 1.04 -20.63 14.74
CA SER A 157 2.21 -19.98 15.30
C SER A 157 3.47 -20.57 14.67
N SER A 158 3.87 -20.04 13.53
CA SER A 158 5.26 -20.14 13.06
C SER A 158 5.80 -18.72 12.93
N SER A 159 6.99 -18.53 13.49
CA SER A 159 7.72 -17.28 13.73
C SER A 159 7.99 -16.44 12.47
N GLU A 160 6.94 -15.91 11.86
CA GLU A 160 7.02 -14.93 10.78
C GLU A 160 6.85 -13.55 11.39
N THR A 161 7.91 -12.74 11.31
CA THR A 161 7.92 -11.38 11.83
C THR A 161 6.99 -10.51 10.98
N THR A 162 5.74 -10.41 11.38
CA THR A 162 4.76 -9.49 10.77
C THR A 162 5.05 -8.08 11.29
N ARG A 163 5.46 -7.18 10.42
CA ARG A 163 5.58 -5.76 10.77
C ARG A 163 4.23 -5.08 10.57
N MET A 164 3.57 -4.74 11.67
CA MET A 164 2.39 -3.87 11.66
C MET A 164 2.87 -2.43 11.85
N ILE A 165 2.49 -1.55 10.92
CA ILE A 165 2.62 -0.12 11.11
C ILE A 165 1.24 0.41 11.46
N TRP A 166 1.14 0.91 12.68
CA TRP A 166 -0.04 1.58 13.18
C TRP A 166 0.08 3.06 12.80
N ILE A 167 -0.88 3.56 12.02
CA ILE A 167 -1.02 4.98 11.75
C ILE A 167 -2.23 5.44 12.50
N GLY A 168 -2.00 5.87 13.74
CA GLY A 168 -3.01 6.49 14.57
C GLY A 168 -2.98 8.01 14.43
N LYS A 169 -4.03 8.65 14.94
CA LYS A 169 -4.15 10.09 15.07
C LYS A 169 -2.85 10.70 15.63
N LEU A 170 -2.24 11.61 14.88
CA LEU A 170 -1.18 12.44 15.42
C LEU A 170 -1.72 13.21 16.64
N PRO A 171 -1.00 13.23 17.77
CA PRO A 171 -1.38 14.07 18.89
C PRO A 171 -1.43 15.51 18.40
N SER A 172 -2.54 16.18 18.68
CA SER A 172 -2.69 17.61 18.43
C SER A 172 -1.63 18.35 19.25
N SER A 173 -0.66 18.95 18.57
CA SER A 173 0.17 20.01 19.14
C SER A 173 -0.65 21.26 19.38
#